data_dd86ba4107bb06bf557d50076dab3b04
#
_entry.id   dd86ba4107bb06bf557d50076dab3b04
#
_cell.length_a   1.000
_cell.length_b   1.000
_cell.length_c   1.000
_cell.angle_alpha   90.00
_cell.angle_beta   90.00
_cell.angle_gamma   90.00
#
_symmetry.space_group_name_H-M   'P 1'
#
loop_
_entity.id
_entity.type
_entity.pdbx_description
1 polymer ?
#
loop_
_entity_poly.entity_id
_entity_poly.type
_entity_poly.pdbx_seq_one_letter_code
_entity_poly.pdbx_strand_id
1 'polypeptide(L)'
;LRDCGYEYLVIDDCWSKRERDPQTGKIVPDEEKFPNGMKAVSDYVHSKGLKFGMYSCAGTRTCADYPGSFDHEYLDAETFAEYGVDFLKYDFCYKPDSANGPLLYRKMGMALRACGREILFSACNWGNDEVSRWIRSAGAHMYRSTGDINDSFRSFADIALSQIDNLAYSAPGCFNDIDMLTVGMYGRG
;
A
#
# COMPACT_ATOMS: atom_id res chain seq x y z
N LEU A 1 -5.20 17.67 10.99
CA LEU A 1 -4.39 16.43 10.99
C LEU A 1 -2.91 16.76 11.16
N ARG A 2 -2.33 17.62 10.31
CA ARG A 2 -0.91 18.00 10.36
C ARG A 2 -0.48 18.49 11.75
N ASP A 3 -1.25 19.39 12.36
CA ASP A 3 -0.92 19.96 13.67
C ASP A 3 -1.00 18.93 14.82
N CYS A 4 -1.56 17.75 14.54
CA CYS A 4 -1.61 16.60 15.44
C CYS A 4 -0.51 15.57 15.15
N GLY A 5 0.44 15.89 14.26
CA GLY A 5 1.57 15.03 13.93
C GLY A 5 1.35 14.03 12.79
N TYR A 6 0.20 14.05 12.12
CA TYR A 6 0.01 13.24 10.91
C TYR A 6 0.76 13.85 9.72
N GLU A 7 1.51 13.02 9.00
CA GLU A 7 2.29 13.43 7.83
C GLU A 7 1.67 12.96 6.52
N TYR A 8 0.95 11.84 6.53
CA TYR A 8 0.39 11.22 5.33
C TYR A 8 -1.14 11.19 5.38
N LEU A 9 -1.75 11.43 4.22
CA LEU A 9 -3.15 11.11 3.93
C LEU A 9 -3.15 10.07 2.82
N VAL A 10 -3.66 8.88 3.11
CA VAL A 10 -3.65 7.74 2.19
C VAL A 10 -5.08 7.38 1.81
N ILE A 11 -5.36 7.27 0.51
CA ILE A 11 -6.59 6.65 0.02
C ILE A 11 -6.35 5.16 -0.19
N ASP A 12 -7.31 4.36 0.22
CA ASP A 12 -7.25 2.90 0.10
C ASP A 12 -7.88 2.42 -1.22
N ASP A 13 -8.30 1.16 -1.31
CA ASP A 13 -8.87 0.52 -2.50
C ASP A 13 -10.07 1.28 -3.10
N CYS A 14 -10.56 0.85 -4.25
CA CYS A 14 -11.75 1.39 -4.92
C CYS A 14 -11.60 2.81 -5.50
N TRP A 15 -10.39 3.31 -5.69
CA TRP A 15 -10.18 4.65 -6.26
C TRP A 15 -10.20 4.68 -7.79
N SER A 16 -9.89 3.56 -8.43
CA SER A 16 -9.77 3.47 -9.89
C SER A 16 -11.09 3.04 -10.56
N LYS A 17 -11.12 3.12 -11.88
CA LYS A 17 -12.09 2.38 -12.71
C LYS A 17 -11.89 0.87 -12.55
N ARG A 18 -12.93 0.08 -12.90
CA ARG A 18 -12.90 -1.38 -12.85
C ARG A 18 -11.97 -2.02 -13.90
N GLU A 19 -11.60 -1.27 -14.91
CA GLU A 19 -10.73 -1.71 -15.99
C GLU A 19 -9.63 -0.69 -16.23
N ARG A 20 -8.47 -1.16 -16.66
CA ARG A 20 -7.39 -0.31 -17.13
C ARG A 20 -7.79 0.42 -18.40
N ASP A 21 -7.20 1.57 -18.65
CA ASP A 21 -7.34 2.28 -19.91
C ASP A 21 -6.85 1.38 -21.06
N PRO A 22 -7.70 1.09 -22.07
CA PRO A 22 -7.37 0.11 -23.12
C PRO A 22 -6.29 0.61 -24.10
N GLN A 23 -6.01 1.91 -24.14
CA GLN A 23 -5.02 2.48 -25.04
C GLN A 23 -3.64 2.57 -24.38
N THR A 24 -3.59 2.90 -23.10
CA THR A 24 -2.34 3.14 -22.37
C THR A 24 -1.96 2.02 -21.42
N GLY A 25 -2.90 1.16 -21.07
CA GLY A 25 -2.74 0.12 -20.04
C GLY A 25 -2.69 0.66 -18.60
N LYS A 26 -2.78 1.98 -18.40
CA LYS A 26 -2.70 2.61 -17.08
C LYS A 26 -3.93 2.29 -16.21
N ILE A 27 -3.72 2.20 -14.90
CA ILE A 27 -4.82 2.32 -13.93
C ILE A 27 -5.24 3.78 -13.90
N VAL A 28 -6.54 4.03 -14.13
CA VAL A 28 -7.08 5.39 -14.17
C VAL A 28 -8.07 5.62 -13.05
N PRO A 29 -8.11 6.82 -12.46
CA PRO A 29 -9.06 7.13 -11.41
C PRO A 29 -10.51 7.07 -11.93
N ASP A 30 -11.41 6.73 -11.03
CA ASP A 30 -12.85 6.82 -11.27
C ASP A 30 -13.27 8.29 -11.36
N GLU A 31 -13.76 8.71 -12.52
CA GLU A 31 -14.10 10.11 -12.79
C GLU A 31 -15.31 10.62 -11.97
N GLU A 32 -16.19 9.72 -11.54
CA GLU A 32 -17.30 10.11 -10.66
C GLU A 32 -16.80 10.48 -9.26
N LYS A 33 -15.80 9.73 -8.75
CA LYS A 33 -15.17 9.98 -7.44
C LYS A 33 -14.14 11.10 -7.50
N PHE A 34 -13.37 11.16 -8.59
CA PHE A 34 -12.24 12.07 -8.77
C PHE A 34 -12.35 12.85 -10.09
N PRO A 35 -13.34 13.74 -10.25
CA PRO A 35 -13.64 14.42 -11.52
C PRO A 35 -12.49 15.30 -12.06
N ASN A 36 -11.57 15.73 -11.20
CA ASN A 36 -10.39 16.51 -11.56
C ASN A 36 -9.12 15.66 -11.64
N GLY A 37 -9.25 14.32 -11.58
CA GLY A 37 -8.14 13.38 -11.59
C GLY A 37 -7.35 13.33 -10.29
N MET A 38 -6.47 12.33 -10.21
CA MET A 38 -5.72 12.03 -8.97
C MET A 38 -4.63 13.07 -8.67
N LYS A 39 -4.04 13.67 -9.70
CA LYS A 39 -3.05 14.74 -9.53
C LYS A 39 -3.62 15.96 -8.77
N ALA A 40 -4.86 16.34 -9.06
CA ALA A 40 -5.50 17.45 -8.33
C ALA A 40 -5.73 17.12 -6.85
N VAL A 41 -6.05 15.85 -6.52
CA VAL A 41 -6.17 15.40 -5.13
C VAL A 41 -4.83 15.49 -4.41
N SER A 42 -3.76 14.96 -5.04
CA SER A 42 -2.40 15.03 -4.52
C SER A 42 -1.96 16.48 -4.28
N ASP A 43 -2.14 17.38 -5.25
CA ASP A 43 -1.77 18.79 -5.12
C ASP A 43 -2.53 19.48 -3.98
N TYR A 44 -3.82 19.14 -3.80
CA TYR A 44 -4.60 19.63 -2.67
C TYR A 44 -4.05 19.15 -1.33
N VAL A 45 -3.73 17.85 -1.20
CA VAL A 45 -3.13 17.27 0.01
C VAL A 45 -1.79 17.93 0.32
N HIS A 46 -0.94 18.08 -0.68
CA HIS A 46 0.36 18.77 -0.55
C HIS A 46 0.18 20.24 -0.11
N SER A 47 -0.85 20.94 -0.63
CA SER A 47 -1.16 22.33 -0.22
C SER A 47 -1.50 22.45 1.27
N LYS A 48 -1.92 21.35 1.92
CA LYS A 48 -2.17 21.28 3.38
C LYS A 48 -0.93 20.90 4.17
N GLY A 49 0.22 20.72 3.52
CA GLY A 49 1.48 20.33 4.12
C GLY A 49 1.50 18.87 4.56
N LEU A 50 0.70 18.01 3.91
CA LEU A 50 0.67 16.56 4.08
C LEU A 50 1.23 15.89 2.82
N LYS A 51 1.69 14.66 2.96
CA LYS A 51 2.08 13.77 1.87
C LYS A 51 0.87 12.93 1.43
N PHE A 52 0.83 12.60 0.15
CA PHE A 52 -0.29 11.86 -0.44
C PHE A 52 0.07 10.40 -0.68
N GLY A 53 -0.80 9.49 -0.23
CA GLY A 53 -0.65 8.05 -0.42
C GLY A 53 -1.79 7.43 -1.22
N MET A 54 -1.46 6.33 -1.89
CA MET A 54 -2.41 5.52 -2.67
C MET A 54 -2.25 4.03 -2.37
N TYR A 55 -3.17 3.25 -2.90
CA TYR A 55 -3.26 1.81 -2.77
C TYR A 55 -3.14 1.12 -4.14
N SER A 56 -2.49 -0.03 -4.16
CA SER A 56 -2.55 -1.01 -5.24
C SER A 56 -2.34 -2.43 -4.69
N CYS A 57 -2.21 -3.42 -5.58
CA CYS A 57 -2.10 -4.82 -5.19
C CYS A 57 -1.08 -5.56 -6.07
N ALA A 58 -0.36 -6.50 -5.49
CA ALA A 58 0.61 -7.35 -6.17
C ALA A 58 -0.02 -8.41 -7.08
N GLY A 59 -1.32 -8.64 -6.95
CA GLY A 59 -2.06 -9.58 -7.79
C GLY A 59 -2.64 -8.95 -9.03
N THR A 60 -3.41 -9.74 -9.77
CA THR A 60 -4.12 -9.31 -10.97
C THR A 60 -5.29 -8.38 -10.67
N ARG A 61 -5.85 -8.49 -9.45
CA ARG A 61 -6.95 -7.68 -8.92
C ARG A 61 -6.64 -7.25 -7.49
N THR A 62 -7.24 -6.14 -7.06
CA THR A 62 -7.25 -5.71 -5.66
C THR A 62 -8.25 -6.53 -4.84
N CYS A 63 -8.24 -6.39 -3.51
CA CYS A 63 -9.16 -7.11 -2.64
C CYS A 63 -10.64 -6.78 -2.92
N ALA A 64 -10.94 -5.58 -3.44
CA ALA A 64 -12.28 -5.18 -3.88
C ALA A 64 -12.52 -5.37 -5.40
N ASP A 65 -11.71 -6.21 -6.06
CA ASP A 65 -11.86 -6.58 -7.48
C ASP A 65 -11.67 -5.41 -8.46
N TYR A 66 -10.74 -4.49 -8.16
CA TYR A 66 -10.24 -3.48 -9.08
C TYR A 66 -8.93 -3.95 -9.73
N PRO A 67 -8.42 -3.29 -10.80
CA PRO A 67 -7.15 -3.68 -11.42
C PRO A 67 -5.99 -3.65 -10.41
N GLY A 68 -5.28 -4.77 -10.30
CA GLY A 68 -4.01 -4.87 -9.58
C GLY A 68 -2.80 -4.58 -10.48
N SER A 69 -1.61 -4.54 -9.91
CA SER A 69 -0.37 -4.16 -10.62
C SER A 69 0.41 -5.33 -11.21
N PHE A 70 -0.08 -6.57 -11.08
CA PHE A 70 0.61 -7.74 -11.62
C PHE A 70 0.94 -7.55 -13.11
N ASP A 71 2.22 -7.72 -13.48
CA ASP A 71 2.80 -7.49 -14.81
C ASP A 71 2.71 -6.06 -15.37
N HIS A 72 2.32 -5.09 -14.53
CA HIS A 72 2.26 -3.67 -14.86
C HIS A 72 3.03 -2.78 -13.87
N GLU A 73 3.88 -3.36 -13.02
CA GLU A 73 4.48 -2.68 -11.87
C GLU A 73 5.23 -1.41 -12.25
N TYR A 74 5.98 -1.43 -13.36
CA TYR A 74 6.72 -0.25 -13.84
C TYR A 74 5.80 0.84 -14.37
N LEU A 75 4.81 0.47 -15.18
CA LEU A 75 3.80 1.40 -15.69
C LEU A 75 3.01 2.06 -14.56
N ASP A 76 2.64 1.27 -13.56
CA ASP A 76 1.88 1.76 -12.42
C ASP A 76 2.74 2.65 -11.52
N ALA A 77 4.00 2.29 -11.27
CA ALA A 77 4.93 3.12 -10.51
C ALA A 77 5.15 4.49 -11.18
N GLU A 78 5.32 4.53 -12.50
CA GLU A 78 5.40 5.77 -13.28
C GLU A 78 4.10 6.58 -13.16
N THR A 79 2.95 5.91 -13.26
CA THR A 79 1.63 6.54 -13.11
C THR A 79 1.45 7.14 -11.71
N PHE A 80 1.86 6.43 -10.65
CA PHE A 80 1.83 6.97 -9.28
C PHE A 80 2.77 8.17 -9.13
N ALA A 81 3.94 8.13 -9.75
CA ALA A 81 4.85 9.28 -9.77
C ALA A 81 4.24 10.50 -10.48
N GLU A 82 3.57 10.29 -11.63
CA GLU A 82 2.84 11.35 -12.35
C GLU A 82 1.71 11.95 -11.50
N TYR A 83 1.01 11.14 -10.71
CA TYR A 83 -0.01 11.61 -9.78
C TYR A 83 0.55 12.34 -8.56
N GLY A 84 1.85 12.29 -8.33
CA GLY A 84 2.49 12.93 -7.18
C GLY A 84 2.35 12.14 -5.88
N VAL A 85 2.28 10.83 -5.97
CA VAL A 85 2.17 9.91 -4.81
C VAL A 85 3.47 9.89 -4.01
N ASP A 86 3.38 9.92 -2.68
CA ASP A 86 4.50 9.84 -1.74
C ASP A 86 4.50 8.53 -0.93
N PHE A 87 3.41 7.76 -0.99
CA PHE A 87 3.24 6.53 -0.23
C PHE A 87 2.40 5.54 -1.03
N LEU A 88 2.83 4.30 -1.14
CA LEU A 88 2.07 3.22 -1.77
C LEU A 88 1.83 2.08 -0.78
N LYS A 89 0.56 1.83 -0.40
CA LYS A 89 0.13 0.56 0.20
C LYS A 89 -0.03 -0.46 -0.92
N TYR A 90 0.65 -1.60 -0.78
CA TYR A 90 0.71 -2.63 -1.81
C TYR A 90 0.26 -3.96 -1.26
N ASP A 91 -0.95 -4.37 -1.60
CA ASP A 91 -1.65 -5.52 -1.06
C ASP A 91 -1.31 -6.84 -1.77
N PHE A 92 -1.94 -7.97 -1.37
CA PHE A 92 -1.54 -9.31 -1.81
C PHE A 92 -2.70 -10.17 -2.35
N CYS A 93 -3.86 -9.57 -2.62
CA CYS A 93 -5.05 -10.25 -3.13
C CYS A 93 -4.84 -10.77 -4.56
N TYR A 94 -5.51 -11.83 -4.94
CA TYR A 94 -5.57 -12.37 -6.30
C TYR A 94 -4.21 -12.57 -6.99
N LYS A 95 -3.18 -12.90 -6.24
CA LYS A 95 -1.89 -13.26 -6.84
C LYS A 95 -1.99 -14.58 -7.61
N PRO A 96 -1.29 -14.75 -8.74
CA PRO A 96 -1.19 -16.04 -9.39
C PRO A 96 -0.53 -17.09 -8.47
N ASP A 97 -1.01 -18.34 -8.52
CA ASP A 97 -0.45 -19.42 -7.70
C ASP A 97 1.03 -19.70 -7.98
N SER A 98 1.47 -19.41 -9.20
CA SER A 98 2.88 -19.55 -9.64
C SER A 98 3.80 -18.45 -9.10
N ALA A 99 3.26 -17.37 -8.51
CA ALA A 99 4.02 -16.24 -8.00
C ALA A 99 4.08 -16.25 -6.47
N ASN A 100 5.23 -15.87 -5.92
CA ASN A 100 5.44 -15.72 -4.48
C ASN A 100 5.66 -14.27 -4.08
N GLY A 101 5.47 -13.97 -2.79
CA GLY A 101 5.63 -12.63 -2.24
C GLY A 101 7.00 -12.01 -2.54
N PRO A 102 8.13 -12.68 -2.28
CA PRO A 102 9.46 -12.12 -2.54
C PRO A 102 9.65 -11.60 -3.96
N LEU A 103 9.16 -12.33 -4.97
CA LEU A 103 9.27 -11.92 -6.36
C LEU A 103 8.40 -10.71 -6.68
N LEU A 104 7.12 -10.75 -6.27
CA LEU A 104 6.14 -9.71 -6.55
C LEU A 104 6.52 -8.37 -5.92
N TYR A 105 6.86 -8.40 -4.63
CA TYR A 105 7.24 -7.18 -3.90
C TYR A 105 8.59 -6.61 -4.37
N ARG A 106 9.54 -7.49 -4.73
CA ARG A 106 10.80 -7.03 -5.33
C ARG A 106 10.58 -6.32 -6.66
N LYS A 107 9.69 -6.84 -7.51
CA LYS A 107 9.37 -6.26 -8.81
C LYS A 107 8.80 -4.85 -8.65
N MET A 108 7.82 -4.66 -7.74
CA MET A 108 7.29 -3.34 -7.42
C MET A 108 8.34 -2.44 -6.76
N GLY A 109 9.14 -2.94 -5.83
CA GLY A 109 10.21 -2.16 -5.19
C GLY A 109 11.26 -1.65 -6.19
N MET A 110 11.58 -2.43 -7.22
CA MET A 110 12.45 -2.00 -8.33
C MET A 110 11.77 -0.93 -9.19
N ALA A 111 10.48 -1.12 -9.51
CA ALA A 111 9.70 -0.17 -10.28
C ALA A 111 9.60 1.20 -9.59
N LEU A 112 9.30 1.20 -8.28
CA LEU A 112 9.25 2.43 -7.48
C LEU A 112 10.60 3.17 -7.40
N ARG A 113 11.71 2.44 -7.36
CA ARG A 113 13.06 3.07 -7.43
C ARG A 113 13.35 3.70 -8.79
N ALA A 114 12.78 3.15 -9.87
CA ALA A 114 13.01 3.61 -11.22
C ALA A 114 12.07 4.75 -11.67
N CYS A 115 10.95 4.98 -10.97
CA CYS A 115 9.91 5.91 -11.42
C CYS A 115 10.27 7.41 -11.30
N GLY A 116 11.44 7.75 -10.75
CA GLY A 116 11.91 9.13 -10.64
C GLY A 116 11.30 9.94 -9.48
N ARG A 117 10.52 9.31 -8.59
CA ARG A 117 9.93 9.92 -7.40
C ARG A 117 10.19 9.06 -6.16
N GLU A 118 10.46 9.71 -5.03
CA GLU A 118 10.56 9.02 -3.75
C GLU A 118 9.16 8.65 -3.25
N ILE A 119 8.88 7.35 -3.19
CA ILE A 119 7.60 6.80 -2.73
C ILE A 119 7.89 5.83 -1.58
N LEU A 120 7.31 6.10 -0.40
CA LEU A 120 7.35 5.16 0.71
C LEU A 120 6.58 3.90 0.32
N PHE A 121 7.27 2.76 0.33
CA PHE A 121 6.69 1.47 -0.04
C PHE A 121 6.23 0.73 1.21
N SER A 122 4.91 0.61 1.39
CA SER A 122 4.23 -0.13 2.45
C SER A 122 3.72 -1.45 1.91
N ALA A 123 4.40 -2.54 2.25
CA ALA A 123 4.03 -3.89 1.84
C ALA A 123 2.91 -4.44 2.74
N CYS A 124 1.87 -5.03 2.15
CA CYS A 124 0.71 -5.54 2.86
C CYS A 124 0.39 -6.98 2.45
N ASN A 125 1.25 -7.94 2.83
CA ASN A 125 1.04 -9.35 2.51
C ASN A 125 0.57 -10.19 3.72
N TRP A 126 0.12 -9.54 4.77
CA TRP A 126 -0.51 -10.16 5.96
C TRP A 126 0.37 -11.19 6.69
N GLY A 127 1.68 -11.09 6.60
CA GLY A 127 2.61 -12.04 7.21
C GLY A 127 2.92 -13.27 6.36
N ASN A 128 2.37 -13.39 5.16
CA ASN A 128 2.62 -14.54 4.29
C ASN A 128 4.10 -14.62 3.87
N ASP A 129 4.52 -15.82 3.48
CA ASP A 129 5.85 -16.13 2.95
C ASP A 129 7.00 -15.71 3.89
N GLU A 130 6.80 -15.69 5.22
CA GLU A 130 7.78 -15.23 6.21
C GLU A 130 8.32 -13.81 5.90
N VAL A 131 7.41 -12.89 5.62
CA VAL A 131 7.67 -11.54 5.08
C VAL A 131 8.81 -10.79 5.77
N SER A 132 8.94 -10.89 7.09
CA SER A 132 9.97 -10.23 7.88
C SER A 132 11.40 -10.55 7.42
N ARG A 133 11.62 -11.76 6.85
CA ARG A 133 12.95 -12.23 6.46
C ARG A 133 13.48 -11.67 5.15
N TRP A 134 12.60 -11.20 4.26
CA TRP A 134 13.01 -10.79 2.91
C TRP A 134 12.53 -9.40 2.49
N ILE A 135 11.50 -8.85 3.13
CA ILE A 135 10.82 -7.64 2.63
C ILE A 135 11.72 -6.40 2.55
N ARG A 136 12.67 -6.26 3.49
CA ARG A 136 13.70 -5.22 3.42
C ARG A 136 14.51 -5.30 2.13
N SER A 137 14.89 -6.51 1.70
CA SER A 137 15.65 -6.72 0.46
C SER A 137 14.81 -6.47 -0.79
N ALA A 138 13.48 -6.55 -0.69
CA ALA A 138 12.56 -6.16 -1.75
C ALA A 138 12.41 -4.64 -1.88
N GLY A 139 12.91 -3.87 -0.90
CA GLY A 139 12.92 -2.41 -0.93
C GLY A 139 11.72 -1.75 -0.23
N ALA A 140 10.95 -2.51 0.55
CA ALA A 140 9.89 -1.92 1.36
C ALA A 140 10.45 -1.15 2.57
N HIS A 141 9.74 -0.10 2.96
CA HIS A 141 10.06 0.76 4.09
C HIS A 141 9.24 0.40 5.33
N MET A 142 8.12 -0.27 5.15
CA MET A 142 7.31 -0.89 6.19
C MET A 142 6.54 -2.08 5.63
N TYR A 143 6.08 -2.98 6.50
CA TYR A 143 5.37 -4.18 6.08
C TYR A 143 4.38 -4.66 7.12
N ARG A 144 3.18 -5.04 6.68
CA ARG A 144 2.19 -5.74 7.46
C ARG A 144 2.67 -7.16 7.76
N SER A 145 2.78 -7.49 9.01
CA SER A 145 3.27 -8.80 9.48
C SER A 145 2.17 -9.75 9.91
N THR A 146 0.93 -9.29 9.95
CA THR A 146 -0.25 -10.05 10.39
C THR A 146 -1.46 -9.78 9.51
N GLY A 147 -2.50 -10.58 9.64
CA GLY A 147 -3.83 -10.31 9.10
C GLY A 147 -4.42 -9.02 9.66
N ASP A 148 -5.61 -8.65 9.16
CA ASP A 148 -6.26 -7.39 9.51
C ASP A 148 -6.75 -7.38 10.96
N ILE A 149 -6.58 -6.24 11.61
CA ILE A 149 -7.12 -5.97 12.95
C ILE A 149 -8.62 -5.74 12.86
N ASN A 150 -9.34 -6.11 13.91
CA ASN A 150 -10.72 -5.67 14.11
C ASN A 150 -10.85 -4.88 15.42
N ASP A 151 -11.97 -4.16 15.57
CA ASP A 151 -12.24 -3.32 16.75
C ASP A 151 -12.58 -4.19 17.99
N SER A 152 -11.57 -4.91 18.48
CA SER A 152 -11.64 -5.63 19.74
C SER A 152 -10.28 -5.65 20.43
N PHE A 153 -10.29 -5.53 21.77
CA PHE A 153 -9.06 -5.63 22.55
C PHE A 153 -8.32 -6.94 22.31
N ARG A 154 -9.06 -8.04 22.09
CA ARG A 154 -8.46 -9.35 21.82
C ARG A 154 -7.69 -9.34 20.52
N SER A 155 -8.25 -8.80 19.43
CA SER A 155 -7.57 -8.69 18.15
C SER A 155 -6.28 -7.87 18.28
N PHE A 156 -6.36 -6.73 18.94
CA PHE A 156 -5.18 -5.89 19.21
C PHE A 156 -4.11 -6.64 20.02
N ALA A 157 -4.51 -7.30 21.11
CA ALA A 157 -3.58 -8.00 21.98
C ALA A 157 -2.95 -9.22 21.28
N ASP A 158 -3.73 -10.04 20.59
CA ASP A 158 -3.25 -11.24 19.88
C ASP A 158 -2.27 -10.83 18.76
N ILE A 159 -2.55 -9.79 17.99
CA ILE A 159 -1.65 -9.25 16.97
C ILE A 159 -0.35 -8.76 17.60
N ALA A 160 -0.42 -7.92 18.63
CA ALA A 160 0.76 -7.36 19.29
C ALA A 160 1.65 -8.47 19.89
N LEU A 161 1.05 -9.42 20.60
CA LEU A 161 1.78 -10.53 21.21
C LEU A 161 2.44 -11.46 20.18
N SER A 162 1.77 -11.70 19.05
CA SER A 162 2.32 -12.53 17.97
C SER A 162 3.60 -11.98 17.35
N GLN A 163 3.88 -10.68 17.52
CA GLN A 163 5.00 -9.98 16.91
C GLN A 163 6.19 -9.73 17.86
N ILE A 164 6.10 -10.13 19.13
CA ILE A 164 7.16 -9.88 20.11
C ILE A 164 8.49 -10.49 19.65
N ASP A 165 8.47 -11.71 19.14
CA ASP A 165 9.69 -12.41 18.68
C ASP A 165 10.22 -11.86 17.34
N ASN A 166 9.43 -11.03 16.66
CA ASN A 166 9.79 -10.42 15.39
C ASN A 166 10.39 -8.99 15.52
N LEU A 167 10.58 -8.48 16.72
CA LEU A 167 11.11 -7.14 16.96
C LEU A 167 12.47 -6.90 16.29
N ALA A 168 13.32 -7.93 16.20
CA ALA A 168 14.64 -7.86 15.56
C ALA A 168 14.58 -7.53 14.05
N TYR A 169 13.44 -7.77 13.40
CA TYR A 169 13.23 -7.46 11.98
C TYR A 169 12.75 -6.02 11.74
N SER A 170 12.32 -5.32 12.80
CA SER A 170 11.89 -3.91 12.72
C SER A 170 13.07 -3.00 13.02
N ALA A 171 13.50 -2.19 12.05
CA ALA A 171 14.65 -1.31 12.19
C ALA A 171 14.55 -0.11 11.22
N PRO A 172 15.37 0.96 11.41
CA PRO A 172 15.41 2.09 10.49
C PRO A 172 15.51 1.64 9.02
N GLY A 173 14.64 2.21 8.19
CA GLY A 173 14.51 1.90 6.76
C GLY A 173 13.56 0.75 6.42
N CYS A 174 13.09 -0.05 7.40
CA CYS A 174 12.01 -1.02 7.17
C CYS A 174 11.39 -1.44 8.50
N PHE A 175 10.19 -0.95 8.78
CA PHE A 175 9.50 -1.16 10.05
C PHE A 175 8.40 -2.21 9.94
N ASN A 176 8.24 -3.01 11.00
CA ASN A 176 7.08 -3.88 11.16
C ASN A 176 5.84 -3.03 11.45
N ASP A 177 4.78 -3.29 10.71
CA ASP A 177 3.47 -2.68 10.86
C ASP A 177 2.47 -3.74 11.31
N ILE A 178 1.93 -3.58 12.52
CA ILE A 178 0.94 -4.47 13.12
C ILE A 178 -0.50 -4.06 12.81
N ASP A 179 -0.69 -3.23 11.79
CA ASP A 179 -1.95 -2.69 11.31
C ASP A 179 -2.42 -1.41 12.04
N MET A 180 -3.48 -0.82 11.51
CA MET A 180 -4.08 0.41 12.02
C MET A 180 -4.66 0.25 13.43
N LEU A 181 -4.82 1.35 14.15
CA LEU A 181 -5.33 1.34 15.53
C LEU A 181 -6.86 1.33 15.63
N THR A 182 -7.58 1.33 14.52
CA THR A 182 -9.07 1.36 14.47
C THR A 182 -9.71 2.48 15.31
N VAL A 183 -9.03 3.63 15.45
CA VAL A 183 -9.49 4.76 16.26
C VAL A 183 -10.81 5.31 15.72
N GLY A 184 -11.80 5.43 16.58
CA GLY A 184 -13.15 5.90 16.22
C GLY A 184 -14.10 4.82 15.74
N MET A 185 -13.68 3.56 15.66
CA MET A 185 -14.55 2.41 15.39
C MET A 185 -15.34 2.04 16.65
N TYR A 186 -16.50 1.42 16.44
CA TYR A 186 -17.40 0.97 17.54
C TYR A 186 -17.87 -0.45 17.25
N GLY A 187 -16.97 -1.43 17.32
CA GLY A 187 -17.26 -2.84 17.11
C GLY A 187 -17.63 -3.23 15.67
N ARG A 188 -17.23 -2.45 14.70
CA ARG A 188 -17.50 -2.66 13.26
C ARG A 188 -16.24 -2.36 12.42
N GLY A 189 -15.12 -2.94 12.81
CA GLY A 189 -13.88 -2.89 12.07
C GLY A 189 -13.78 -3.99 11.04
#